data_13527be16220cf5de1e68bfb9f43d6d8
#
_entry.id   13527be16220cf5de1e68bfb9f43d6d8
#
_cell.length_a   1.000
_cell.length_b   1.000
_cell.length_c   1.000
_cell.angle_alpha   90.00
_cell.angle_beta   90.00
_cell.angle_gamma   90.00
#
_symmetry.space_group_name_H-M   'P 1'
#
loop_
_entity.id
_entity.type
_entity.pdbx_description
1 polymer ?
#
loop_
_entity_poly.entity_id
_entity_poly.type
_entity_poly.pdbx_seq_one_letter_code
_entity_poly.pdbx_strand_id
1 'polypeptide(L)'
;MNGLSRRRFFHLAGTVGAIASNGFRLSAQQQYPPPVAAPPVYPYTNRSPVSLVKGDVRRKNVFDALMAVDREVRPAMSRKKYVLIKINNVSIDTQLAATHVDAIRGILDYVAPRFKGPVVIAEASSRDSMEGFENFKYAQVIPEFKAQRIKLVDLNREKKFEVFAIVDRNIRPIAVRLAAQLMDPDAFVISAAMLKTHNSVVATGSVKNMVLGAPLHSLANETPVFADKHLYHAMPLGHEQIGVNECHHAMVYNMAITAVHMRPNWGVAVIDGFEGMEGDGPVKGTPVPMRVALASPDFLAADRVAVEVMGIPAHAVGYMQYAAQMGIGQFDLSKIDIRGEKPESVKKTFKLHQNANFQLDWLLDLKA
;
A
#
# COMPACT_ATOMS: atom_id res chain seq x y z
N MET A 1 27.68 -5.56 -48.91
CA MET A 1 27.54 -5.52 -47.47
C MET A 1 28.33 -4.32 -46.95
N ASN A 2 27.66 -3.17 -46.78
CA ASN A 2 28.32 -1.93 -46.41
C ASN A 2 28.26 -1.79 -44.87
N GLY A 3 29.43 -1.99 -44.22
CA GLY A 3 29.57 -1.82 -42.79
C GLY A 3 29.44 -0.35 -42.40
N LEU A 4 28.59 -0.08 -41.46
CA LEU A 4 28.48 1.22 -40.77
C LEU A 4 29.79 1.54 -40.07
N SER A 5 30.42 2.66 -40.40
CA SER A 5 31.70 3.06 -39.81
C SER A 5 31.53 3.42 -38.33
N ARG A 6 32.53 3.08 -37.51
CA ARG A 6 32.60 3.38 -36.06
C ARG A 6 32.35 4.87 -35.74
N ARG A 7 32.62 5.79 -36.67
CA ARG A 7 32.36 7.24 -36.47
C ARG A 7 30.86 7.58 -36.43
N ARG A 8 29.98 6.87 -37.10
CA ARG A 8 28.52 7.13 -37.04
C ARG A 8 27.91 6.62 -35.74
N PHE A 9 28.48 5.57 -35.14
CA PHE A 9 28.03 5.06 -33.86
C PHE A 9 28.28 6.08 -32.70
N PHE A 10 29.44 6.74 -32.74
CA PHE A 10 29.76 7.77 -31.73
C PHE A 10 28.96 9.06 -31.89
N HIS A 11 28.48 9.40 -33.09
CA HIS A 11 27.61 10.56 -33.28
C HIS A 11 26.16 10.30 -32.76
N LEU A 12 25.65 9.07 -32.83
CA LEU A 12 24.36 8.72 -32.24
C LEU A 12 24.45 8.66 -30.71
N ALA A 13 25.55 8.14 -30.16
CA ALA A 13 25.76 8.08 -28.72
C ALA A 13 25.95 9.49 -28.09
N GLY A 14 26.54 10.43 -28.84
CA GLY A 14 26.73 11.81 -28.38
C GLY A 14 25.45 12.62 -28.28
N THR A 15 24.45 12.35 -29.11
CA THR A 15 23.15 13.04 -29.08
C THR A 15 22.23 12.50 -27.99
N VAL A 16 22.33 11.24 -27.61
CA VAL A 16 21.57 10.69 -26.48
C VAL A 16 22.15 11.14 -25.14
N GLY A 17 23.47 11.32 -25.06
CA GLY A 17 24.13 11.82 -23.84
C GLY A 17 23.83 13.31 -23.51
N ALA A 18 23.51 14.13 -24.52
CA ALA A 18 23.18 15.54 -24.32
C ALA A 18 21.75 15.79 -23.84
N ILE A 19 20.84 14.82 -24.04
CA ILE A 19 19.45 14.91 -23.55
C ILE A 19 19.36 14.46 -22.08
N ALA A 20 20.27 13.61 -21.63
CA ALA A 20 20.30 13.13 -20.23
C ALA A 20 20.87 14.14 -19.22
N SER A 21 21.51 15.22 -19.66
CA SER A 21 22.12 16.22 -18.74
C SER A 21 21.23 17.45 -18.44
N ASN A 22 20.11 17.61 -19.14
CA ASN A 22 19.07 18.55 -18.72
C ASN A 22 18.21 17.89 -17.64
N GLY A 23 18.78 17.71 -16.46
CA GLY A 23 18.03 17.29 -15.29
C GLY A 23 16.79 18.19 -15.17
N PHE A 24 15.61 17.60 -15.28
CA PHE A 24 14.35 18.25 -14.95
C PHE A 24 14.45 18.73 -13.49
N ARG A 25 14.93 19.96 -13.30
CA ARG A 25 14.73 20.66 -12.03
C ARG A 25 13.25 20.98 -12.00
N LEU A 26 12.45 20.10 -11.41
CA LEU A 26 11.10 20.43 -11.04
C LEU A 26 11.16 21.68 -10.18
N SER A 27 10.59 22.79 -10.66
CA SER A 27 10.41 23.99 -9.85
C SER A 27 9.62 23.60 -8.61
N ALA A 28 9.80 24.31 -7.50
CA ALA A 28 9.08 24.04 -6.25
C ALA A 28 7.53 24.01 -6.42
N GLN A 29 7.02 24.50 -7.56
CA GLN A 29 5.60 24.51 -7.92
C GLN A 29 5.15 23.34 -8.81
N GLN A 30 6.06 22.55 -9.40
CA GLN A 30 5.70 21.46 -10.28
C GLN A 30 6.40 20.16 -9.86
N GLN A 31 5.90 19.57 -8.76
CA GLN A 31 6.41 18.32 -8.20
C GLN A 31 6.09 17.08 -9.05
N TYR A 32 5.14 17.17 -9.99
CA TYR A 32 4.64 16.02 -10.74
C TYR A 32 4.69 16.26 -12.24
N PRO A 33 5.10 15.27 -13.03
CA PRO A 33 4.95 15.35 -14.47
C PRO A 33 3.45 15.43 -14.84
N PRO A 34 3.10 16.08 -15.95
CA PRO A 34 1.71 16.17 -16.39
C PRO A 34 1.14 14.75 -16.68
N PRO A 35 -0.18 14.58 -16.54
CA PRO A 35 -0.82 13.31 -16.92
C PRO A 35 -0.57 13.00 -18.39
N VAL A 36 -0.56 11.72 -18.73
CA VAL A 36 -0.46 11.25 -20.10
C VAL A 36 -1.62 11.81 -20.94
N ALA A 37 -1.36 12.18 -22.19
CA ALA A 37 -2.30 12.91 -23.05
C ALA A 37 -3.67 12.20 -23.27
N ALA A 38 -3.72 10.88 -23.15
CA ALA A 38 -4.97 10.12 -23.14
C ALA A 38 -5.09 9.36 -21.81
N PRO A 39 -6.11 9.64 -20.98
CA PRO A 39 -6.29 8.88 -19.76
C PRO A 39 -6.51 7.40 -20.10
N PRO A 40 -5.85 6.48 -19.36
CA PRO A 40 -6.05 5.06 -19.58
C PRO A 40 -7.51 4.67 -19.32
N VAL A 41 -8.01 3.69 -20.08
CA VAL A 41 -9.34 3.12 -19.83
C VAL A 41 -9.27 2.21 -18.62
N TYR A 42 -10.11 2.47 -17.62
CA TYR A 42 -10.23 1.63 -16.44
C TYR A 42 -11.44 0.69 -16.57
N PRO A 43 -11.21 -0.64 -16.55
CA PRO A 43 -12.28 -1.62 -16.78
C PRO A 43 -13.29 -1.72 -15.64
N TYR A 44 -12.95 -1.27 -14.42
CA TYR A 44 -13.88 -1.27 -13.29
C TYR A 44 -14.87 -0.11 -13.41
N THR A 45 -16.13 -0.45 -13.65
CA THR A 45 -17.19 0.54 -13.96
C THR A 45 -18.17 0.82 -12.81
N ASN A 46 -18.20 -0.03 -11.79
CA ASN A 46 -19.11 0.12 -10.66
C ASN A 46 -18.76 1.32 -9.78
N ARG A 47 -19.77 1.95 -9.17
CA ARG A 47 -19.52 2.93 -8.11
C ARG A 47 -19.01 2.25 -6.85
N SER A 48 -18.12 2.91 -6.13
CA SER A 48 -17.54 2.39 -4.88
C SER A 48 -17.72 3.40 -3.73
N PRO A 49 -18.25 2.99 -2.57
CA PRO A 49 -18.36 3.86 -1.41
C PRO A 49 -17.00 3.99 -0.71
N VAL A 50 -16.66 5.21 -0.33
CA VAL A 50 -15.52 5.51 0.55
C VAL A 50 -15.99 6.48 1.62
N SER A 51 -15.81 6.11 2.88
CA SER A 51 -16.01 7.05 3.98
C SER A 51 -14.75 7.89 4.19
N LEU A 52 -14.93 9.17 4.48
CA LEU A 52 -13.88 10.10 4.89
C LEU A 52 -14.38 10.86 6.12
N VAL A 53 -13.84 10.53 7.28
CA VAL A 53 -14.25 11.09 8.58
C VAL A 53 -13.14 11.95 9.13
N LYS A 54 -13.48 13.10 9.74
CA LYS A 54 -12.56 13.96 10.48
C LYS A 54 -13.05 14.14 11.91
N GLY A 55 -12.14 14.10 12.86
CA GLY A 55 -12.46 14.29 14.29
C GLY A 55 -11.22 14.27 15.16
N ASP A 56 -11.41 14.56 16.45
CA ASP A 56 -10.32 14.77 17.40
C ASP A 56 -9.92 13.50 18.18
N VAL A 57 -10.58 12.37 17.93
CA VAL A 57 -10.32 11.10 18.62
C VAL A 57 -10.11 9.99 17.58
N ARG A 58 -8.86 9.52 17.42
CA ARG A 58 -8.46 8.49 16.44
C ARG A 58 -9.37 7.26 16.46
N ARG A 59 -9.58 6.69 17.64
CA ARG A 59 -10.44 5.50 17.84
C ARG A 59 -11.85 5.72 17.28
N LYS A 60 -12.42 6.89 17.60
CA LYS A 60 -13.76 7.25 17.12
C LYS A 60 -13.80 7.49 15.62
N ASN A 61 -12.79 8.15 15.05
CA ASN A 61 -12.73 8.40 13.61
C ASN A 61 -12.73 7.09 12.82
N VAL A 62 -11.93 6.10 13.24
CA VAL A 62 -11.87 4.78 12.61
C VAL A 62 -13.20 4.04 12.75
N PHE A 63 -13.80 4.07 13.94
CA PHE A 63 -15.13 3.48 14.16
C PHE A 63 -16.18 4.13 13.25
N ASP A 64 -16.27 5.46 13.23
CA ASP A 64 -17.26 6.19 12.43
C ASP A 64 -17.05 5.96 10.93
N ALA A 65 -15.80 5.86 10.47
CA ALA A 65 -15.48 5.54 9.09
C ALA A 65 -16.04 4.16 8.68
N LEU A 66 -15.86 3.15 9.52
CA LEU A 66 -16.43 1.81 9.30
C LEU A 66 -17.96 1.81 9.38
N MET A 67 -18.54 2.60 10.28
CA MET A 67 -20.00 2.76 10.38
C MET A 67 -20.61 3.34 9.13
N ALA A 68 -19.95 4.28 8.48
CA ALA A 68 -20.46 4.91 7.25
C ALA A 68 -20.53 3.95 6.04
N VAL A 69 -19.80 2.81 6.11
CA VAL A 69 -19.81 1.74 5.09
C VAL A 69 -20.37 0.40 5.62
N ASP A 70 -21.04 0.42 6.79
CA ASP A 70 -21.57 -0.80 7.47
C ASP A 70 -22.48 -1.62 6.56
N ARG A 71 -23.30 -0.95 5.76
CA ARG A 71 -24.26 -1.60 4.85
C ARG A 71 -23.56 -2.56 3.86
N GLU A 72 -22.39 -2.20 3.39
CA GLU A 72 -21.62 -2.98 2.43
C GLU A 72 -20.72 -4.02 3.14
N VAL A 73 -20.14 -3.65 4.29
CA VAL A 73 -19.13 -4.44 5.01
C VAL A 73 -19.74 -5.55 5.86
N ARG A 74 -20.78 -5.25 6.64
CA ARG A 74 -21.36 -6.17 7.61
C ARG A 74 -21.85 -7.48 6.99
N PRO A 75 -22.60 -7.50 5.85
CA PRO A 75 -23.07 -8.76 5.26
C PRO A 75 -21.93 -9.66 4.77
N ALA A 76 -20.82 -9.07 4.31
CA ALA A 76 -19.64 -9.83 3.89
C ALA A 76 -18.91 -10.43 5.10
N MET A 77 -18.74 -9.64 6.16
CA MET A 77 -18.08 -10.07 7.40
C MET A 77 -18.86 -11.20 8.09
N SER A 78 -20.20 -11.11 8.16
CA SER A 78 -21.02 -12.08 8.89
C SER A 78 -20.98 -13.51 8.30
N ARG A 79 -20.56 -13.65 7.04
CA ARG A 79 -20.44 -14.96 6.36
C ARG A 79 -19.10 -15.66 6.59
N LYS A 80 -18.16 -15.02 7.30
CA LYS A 80 -16.80 -15.51 7.49
C LYS A 80 -16.63 -16.21 8.84
N LYS A 81 -15.61 -17.08 8.94
CA LYS A 81 -15.34 -17.82 10.18
C LYS A 81 -14.54 -17.01 11.18
N TYR A 82 -13.69 -16.11 10.70
CA TYR A 82 -12.90 -15.21 11.55
C TYR A 82 -12.61 -13.88 10.87
N VAL A 83 -12.24 -12.88 11.66
CA VAL A 83 -11.74 -11.58 11.16
C VAL A 83 -10.23 -11.57 11.27
N LEU A 84 -9.54 -11.17 10.20
CA LEU A 84 -8.11 -10.95 10.19
C LEU A 84 -7.84 -9.45 9.97
N ILE A 85 -7.23 -8.81 10.96
CA ILE A 85 -6.78 -7.41 10.88
C ILE A 85 -5.32 -7.43 10.48
N LYS A 86 -5.03 -7.12 9.21
CA LYS A 86 -3.66 -6.93 8.71
C LYS A 86 -3.23 -5.52 9.04
N ILE A 87 -2.41 -5.39 10.06
CA ILE A 87 -1.82 -4.11 10.45
C ILE A 87 -0.67 -3.72 9.51
N ASN A 88 -0.09 -2.54 9.70
CA ASN A 88 1.06 -2.04 8.97
C ASN A 88 2.19 -1.72 9.94
N ASN A 89 3.16 -2.62 10.10
CA ASN A 89 4.34 -2.42 10.93
C ASN A 89 5.61 -2.46 10.08
N VAL A 90 5.92 -1.34 9.44
CA VAL A 90 7.16 -1.19 8.66
C VAL A 90 8.36 -1.01 9.57
N SER A 91 8.16 -0.36 10.72
CA SER A 91 9.12 -0.26 11.83
C SER A 91 8.52 -0.88 13.07
N ILE A 92 9.36 -1.45 13.93
CA ILE A 92 8.98 -1.94 15.26
C ILE A 92 9.25 -0.92 16.36
N ASP A 93 9.93 0.19 16.04
CA ASP A 93 10.38 1.21 17.00
C ASP A 93 9.71 2.58 16.77
N THR A 94 9.24 2.87 15.56
CA THR A 94 8.69 4.17 15.17
C THR A 94 7.17 4.09 15.06
N GLN A 95 6.45 4.63 16.04
CA GLN A 95 4.98 4.59 16.07
C GLN A 95 4.35 5.22 14.82
N LEU A 96 4.91 6.31 14.32
CA LEU A 96 4.42 6.98 13.11
C LEU A 96 4.51 6.10 11.84
N ALA A 97 5.33 5.04 11.87
CA ALA A 97 5.48 4.08 10.78
C ALA A 97 4.63 2.80 10.97
N ALA A 98 3.86 2.71 12.07
CA ALA A 98 3.11 1.54 12.47
C ALA A 98 1.64 1.88 12.79
N THR A 99 0.72 0.96 12.52
CA THR A 99 -0.69 1.11 12.90
C THR A 99 -0.81 1.44 14.38
N HIS A 100 -1.54 2.50 14.72
CA HIS A 100 -1.71 2.90 16.11
C HIS A 100 -2.70 1.97 16.83
N VAL A 101 -2.44 1.66 18.10
CA VAL A 101 -3.32 0.78 18.90
C VAL A 101 -4.76 1.30 18.99
N ASP A 102 -4.98 2.61 19.00
CA ASP A 102 -6.32 3.20 18.99
C ASP A 102 -7.05 3.05 17.67
N ALA A 103 -6.33 2.92 16.55
CA ALA A 103 -6.96 2.53 15.28
C ALA A 103 -7.46 1.09 15.36
N ILE A 104 -6.68 0.18 15.95
CA ILE A 104 -7.12 -1.20 16.22
C ILE A 104 -8.33 -1.23 17.14
N ARG A 105 -8.35 -0.41 18.21
CA ARG A 105 -9.51 -0.29 19.10
C ARG A 105 -10.75 0.17 18.34
N GLY A 106 -10.63 1.17 17.46
CA GLY A 106 -11.75 1.63 16.62
C GLY A 106 -12.29 0.53 15.69
N ILE A 107 -11.40 -0.27 15.09
CA ILE A 107 -11.80 -1.46 14.31
C ILE A 107 -12.53 -2.48 15.20
N LEU A 108 -12.01 -2.76 16.38
CA LEU A 108 -12.61 -3.73 17.31
C LEU A 108 -13.94 -3.24 17.87
N ASP A 109 -14.12 -1.96 18.14
CA ASP A 109 -15.42 -1.35 18.52
C ASP A 109 -16.49 -1.60 17.43
N TYR A 110 -16.09 -1.57 16.16
CA TYR A 110 -16.96 -1.88 15.04
C TYR A 110 -17.25 -3.39 14.95
N VAL A 111 -16.21 -4.21 15.04
CA VAL A 111 -16.28 -5.68 14.84
C VAL A 111 -17.04 -6.36 15.99
N ALA A 112 -16.74 -6.04 17.25
CA ALA A 112 -17.20 -6.78 18.43
C ALA A 112 -18.72 -6.94 18.54
N PRO A 113 -19.56 -5.93 18.29
CA PRO A 113 -21.02 -6.10 18.34
C PRO A 113 -21.58 -6.84 17.11
N ARG A 114 -20.83 -6.91 16.00
CA ARG A 114 -21.30 -7.42 14.68
C ARG A 114 -20.82 -8.82 14.35
N PHE A 115 -19.76 -9.26 14.98
CA PHE A 115 -19.11 -10.55 14.69
C PHE A 115 -18.74 -11.27 15.99
N LYS A 116 -19.11 -12.53 16.12
CA LYS A 116 -18.88 -13.32 17.34
C LYS A 116 -17.74 -14.34 17.22
N GLY A 117 -17.14 -14.45 16.06
CA GLY A 117 -16.00 -15.33 15.80
C GLY A 117 -14.68 -14.79 16.36
N PRO A 118 -13.59 -15.56 16.18
CA PRO A 118 -12.24 -15.13 16.57
C PRO A 118 -11.77 -13.93 15.75
N VAL A 119 -10.87 -13.14 16.33
CA VAL A 119 -10.16 -12.06 15.64
C VAL A 119 -8.66 -12.32 15.69
N VAL A 120 -8.00 -12.20 14.56
CA VAL A 120 -6.56 -12.33 14.41
C VAL A 120 -6.01 -10.96 14.04
N ILE A 121 -5.06 -10.43 14.80
CA ILE A 121 -4.28 -9.24 14.45
C ILE A 121 -2.93 -9.76 13.94
N ALA A 122 -2.62 -9.50 12.68
CA ALA A 122 -1.53 -10.16 12.00
C ALA A 122 -0.62 -9.20 11.24
N GLU A 123 0.66 -9.56 11.17
CA GLU A 123 1.69 -8.88 10.39
C GLU A 123 2.73 -9.88 9.87
N ALA A 124 3.35 -9.56 8.73
CA ALA A 124 4.60 -10.15 8.26
C ALA A 124 5.63 -9.03 8.11
N SER A 125 6.14 -8.50 9.20
CA SER A 125 7.15 -7.44 9.19
C SER A 125 8.47 -7.94 8.59
N SER A 126 9.31 -7.02 8.12
CA SER A 126 10.73 -7.29 7.81
C SER A 126 11.61 -7.33 9.08
N ARG A 127 11.03 -7.07 10.24
CA ARG A 127 11.62 -7.16 11.59
C ARG A 127 10.80 -8.14 12.42
N ASP A 128 11.11 -8.31 13.68
CA ASP A 128 10.32 -9.16 14.57
C ASP A 128 8.93 -8.55 14.79
N SER A 129 7.90 -9.19 14.24
CA SER A 129 6.51 -8.71 14.37
C SER A 129 6.05 -8.76 15.83
N MET A 130 6.51 -9.76 16.61
CA MET A 130 6.10 -9.90 18.01
C MET A 130 6.69 -8.80 18.88
N GLU A 131 7.96 -8.44 18.67
CA GLU A 131 8.59 -7.28 19.31
C GLU A 131 7.84 -5.99 18.97
N GLY A 132 7.46 -5.81 17.70
CA GLY A 132 6.63 -4.67 17.29
C GLY A 132 5.26 -4.65 17.98
N PHE A 133 4.63 -5.81 18.19
CA PHE A 133 3.36 -5.90 18.91
C PHE A 133 3.50 -5.47 20.38
N GLU A 134 4.62 -5.79 21.02
CA GLU A 134 4.92 -5.37 22.40
C GLU A 134 5.18 -3.85 22.45
N ASN A 135 6.08 -3.34 21.61
CA ASN A 135 6.47 -1.93 21.57
C ASN A 135 5.27 -1.00 21.34
N PHE A 136 4.35 -1.40 20.45
CA PHE A 136 3.13 -0.62 20.16
C PHE A 136 1.91 -1.05 20.98
N LYS A 137 2.12 -1.91 22.00
CA LYS A 137 1.13 -2.26 23.03
C LYS A 137 -0.14 -2.92 22.48
N TYR A 138 -0.04 -3.68 21.38
CA TYR A 138 -1.24 -4.30 20.79
C TYR A 138 -1.87 -5.37 21.68
N ALA A 139 -1.12 -6.00 22.56
CA ALA A 139 -1.67 -6.95 23.54
C ALA A 139 -2.70 -6.32 24.49
N GLN A 140 -2.70 -4.99 24.66
CA GLN A 140 -3.66 -4.30 25.53
C GLN A 140 -5.11 -4.46 25.08
N VAL A 141 -5.37 -4.66 23.77
CA VAL A 141 -6.74 -4.84 23.27
C VAL A 141 -7.36 -6.19 23.69
N ILE A 142 -6.54 -7.19 24.02
CA ILE A 142 -7.02 -8.53 24.36
C ILE A 142 -7.94 -8.50 25.58
N PRO A 143 -7.55 -7.92 26.75
CA PRO A 143 -8.42 -7.84 27.91
C PRO A 143 -9.61 -6.88 27.71
N GLU A 144 -9.49 -5.88 26.79
CA GLU A 144 -10.58 -4.95 26.50
C GLU A 144 -11.73 -5.63 25.71
N PHE A 145 -11.40 -6.62 24.84
CA PHE A 145 -12.34 -7.29 23.94
C PHE A 145 -12.37 -8.82 24.15
N LYS A 146 -12.51 -9.27 25.40
CA LYS A 146 -12.43 -10.70 25.79
C LYS A 146 -13.32 -11.63 24.97
N ALA A 147 -14.51 -11.18 24.60
CA ALA A 147 -15.46 -11.98 23.84
C ALA A 147 -14.98 -12.32 22.40
N GLN A 148 -14.01 -11.58 21.88
CA GLN A 148 -13.52 -11.71 20.51
C GLN A 148 -12.44 -12.78 20.33
N ARG A 149 -11.92 -13.38 21.41
CA ARG A 149 -10.82 -14.37 21.33
C ARG A 149 -9.69 -13.91 20.43
N ILE A 150 -9.14 -12.71 20.73
CA ILE A 150 -8.10 -12.05 19.93
C ILE A 150 -6.79 -12.83 20.03
N LYS A 151 -6.12 -13.02 18.86
CA LYS A 151 -4.76 -13.55 18.76
C LYS A 151 -3.88 -12.57 18.00
N LEU A 152 -2.64 -12.40 18.47
CA LEU A 152 -1.57 -11.70 17.76
C LEU A 152 -0.75 -12.76 16.99
N VAL A 153 -0.53 -12.54 15.70
CA VAL A 153 0.10 -13.55 14.83
C VAL A 153 1.19 -12.92 13.97
N ASP A 154 2.40 -13.45 14.09
CA ASP A 154 3.47 -13.22 13.13
C ASP A 154 3.29 -14.19 11.95
N LEU A 155 2.86 -13.68 10.81
CA LEU A 155 2.60 -14.47 9.61
C LEU A 155 3.88 -15.13 9.05
N ASN A 156 5.04 -14.55 9.29
CA ASN A 156 6.32 -15.16 8.89
C ASN A 156 6.57 -16.48 9.64
N ARG A 157 6.18 -16.56 10.92
CA ARG A 157 6.39 -17.72 11.79
C ARG A 157 5.35 -18.81 11.62
N GLU A 158 4.17 -18.50 11.07
CA GLU A 158 3.13 -19.50 10.79
C GLU A 158 3.54 -20.51 9.72
N LYS A 159 4.54 -20.20 8.90
CA LYS A 159 5.07 -21.06 7.82
C LYS A 159 4.00 -21.57 6.85
N LYS A 160 2.86 -20.90 6.78
CA LYS A 160 1.76 -21.18 5.85
C LYS A 160 1.82 -20.18 4.71
N PHE A 161 2.03 -20.65 3.50
CA PHE A 161 2.18 -19.78 2.35
C PHE A 161 1.61 -20.38 1.07
N GLU A 162 1.28 -19.52 0.14
CA GLU A 162 1.05 -19.85 -1.26
C GLU A 162 2.26 -19.42 -2.08
N VAL A 163 2.62 -20.21 -3.10
CA VAL A 163 3.67 -19.81 -4.05
C VAL A 163 3.04 -19.02 -5.17
N PHE A 164 3.56 -17.83 -5.40
CA PHE A 164 3.09 -16.91 -6.44
C PHE A 164 4.27 -16.48 -7.31
N ALA A 165 4.03 -16.26 -8.62
CA ALA A 165 5.07 -15.81 -9.53
C ALA A 165 4.99 -14.28 -9.71
N ILE A 166 6.09 -13.60 -9.41
CA ILE A 166 6.35 -12.21 -9.79
C ILE A 166 7.37 -12.18 -10.93
N VAL A 167 7.67 -11.02 -11.47
CA VAL A 167 8.69 -10.87 -12.52
C VAL A 167 9.85 -10.01 -12.05
N ASP A 168 11.05 -10.29 -12.58
CA ASP A 168 12.19 -9.39 -12.47
C ASP A 168 12.10 -8.27 -13.53
N ARG A 169 13.09 -7.39 -13.57
CA ARG A 169 13.21 -6.30 -14.55
C ARG A 169 13.29 -6.79 -16.01
N ASN A 170 13.67 -8.05 -16.23
CA ASN A 170 13.76 -8.66 -17.58
C ASN A 170 12.52 -9.51 -17.88
N ILE A 171 11.44 -9.33 -17.09
CA ILE A 171 10.17 -10.08 -17.21
C ILE A 171 10.36 -11.59 -16.99
N ARG A 172 11.40 -12.01 -16.28
CA ARG A 172 11.60 -13.41 -15.91
C ARG A 172 10.80 -13.74 -14.66
N PRO A 173 10.07 -14.85 -14.62
CA PRO A 173 9.28 -15.21 -13.43
C PRO A 173 10.19 -15.58 -12.26
N ILE A 174 9.79 -15.10 -11.07
CA ILE A 174 10.41 -15.39 -9.79
C ILE A 174 9.33 -15.91 -8.86
N ALA A 175 9.54 -17.11 -8.29
CA ALA A 175 8.64 -17.66 -7.29
C ALA A 175 8.86 -16.96 -5.94
N VAL A 176 7.77 -16.49 -5.34
CA VAL A 176 7.75 -15.90 -3.99
C VAL A 176 6.66 -16.56 -3.16
N ARG A 177 6.83 -16.55 -1.84
CA ARG A 177 5.88 -17.10 -0.88
C ARG A 177 5.10 -15.96 -0.24
N LEU A 178 3.78 -16.01 -0.38
CA LEU A 178 2.84 -15.09 0.22
C LEU A 178 2.15 -15.75 1.41
N ALA A 179 1.99 -15.03 2.52
CA ALA A 179 1.31 -15.52 3.71
C ALA A 179 -0.12 -15.97 3.39
N ALA A 180 -0.39 -17.28 3.42
CA ALA A 180 -1.64 -17.87 2.98
C ALA A 180 -2.86 -17.37 3.75
N GLN A 181 -2.71 -16.99 5.02
CA GLN A 181 -3.83 -16.49 5.83
C GLN A 181 -4.44 -15.19 5.28
N LEU A 182 -3.69 -14.40 4.49
CA LEU A 182 -4.20 -13.19 3.84
C LEU A 182 -5.09 -13.50 2.63
N MET A 183 -5.10 -14.76 2.19
CA MET A 183 -5.88 -15.26 1.06
C MET A 183 -6.86 -16.37 1.48
N ASP A 184 -7.00 -16.61 2.82
CA ASP A 184 -7.91 -17.58 3.36
C ASP A 184 -9.37 -17.17 3.07
N PRO A 185 -10.15 -17.98 2.32
CA PRO A 185 -11.54 -17.68 2.01
C PRO A 185 -12.46 -17.63 3.23
N ASP A 186 -12.05 -18.21 4.35
CA ASP A 186 -12.78 -18.18 5.62
C ASP A 186 -12.53 -16.89 6.42
N ALA A 187 -11.51 -16.10 6.07
CA ALA A 187 -11.19 -14.85 6.73
C ALA A 187 -11.99 -13.67 6.15
N PHE A 188 -12.42 -12.77 7.01
CA PHE A 188 -12.76 -11.40 6.62
C PHE A 188 -11.53 -10.52 6.86
N VAL A 189 -10.85 -10.14 5.79
CA VAL A 189 -9.59 -9.41 5.89
C VAL A 189 -9.84 -7.90 5.97
N ILE A 190 -9.34 -7.28 7.04
CA ILE A 190 -9.33 -5.82 7.26
C ILE A 190 -7.89 -5.35 7.07
N SER A 191 -7.63 -4.49 6.08
CA SER A 191 -6.36 -3.78 5.96
C SER A 191 -6.36 -2.56 6.87
N ALA A 192 -5.56 -2.55 7.92
CA ALA A 192 -5.38 -1.40 8.81
C ALA A 192 -4.14 -0.61 8.38
N ALA A 193 -4.26 0.15 7.30
CA ALA A 193 -3.19 0.93 6.68
C ALA A 193 -3.04 2.32 7.30
N MET A 194 -2.00 3.02 6.90
CA MET A 194 -1.70 4.38 7.35
C MET A 194 -1.56 5.33 6.17
N LEU A 195 -1.87 6.60 6.41
CA LEU A 195 -1.71 7.69 5.45
C LEU A 195 -0.25 8.17 5.47
N LYS A 196 0.60 7.70 4.56
CA LYS A 196 2.02 8.05 4.56
C LYS A 196 2.68 7.98 3.18
N THR A 197 3.71 8.82 2.99
CA THR A 197 4.64 8.75 1.86
C THR A 197 5.52 7.50 1.93
N HIS A 198 6.17 7.18 0.82
CA HIS A 198 7.02 6.00 0.72
C HIS A 198 8.25 6.26 -0.15
N ASN A 199 9.35 5.57 0.16
CA ASN A 199 10.62 5.70 -0.54
C ASN A 199 10.70 4.99 -1.90
N SER A 200 9.72 4.16 -2.23
CA SER A 200 9.75 3.34 -3.45
C SER A 200 8.48 3.42 -4.29
N VAL A 201 7.34 3.82 -3.73
CA VAL A 201 6.03 3.76 -4.41
C VAL A 201 5.18 5.01 -4.16
N VAL A 202 5.81 6.13 -3.88
CA VAL A 202 5.23 7.46 -3.63
C VAL A 202 4.39 7.51 -2.35
N ALA A 203 3.35 6.69 -2.24
CA ALA A 203 2.45 6.66 -1.10
C ALA A 203 2.15 5.24 -0.64
N THR A 204 1.82 5.10 0.64
CA THR A 204 1.29 3.89 1.25
C THR A 204 -0.24 3.98 1.31
N GLY A 205 -0.90 2.88 0.96
CA GLY A 205 -2.34 2.70 1.12
C GLY A 205 -2.67 1.27 1.50
N SER A 206 -3.95 0.92 1.42
CA SER A 206 -4.44 -0.42 1.76
C SER A 206 -3.96 -1.48 0.78
N VAL A 207 -3.95 -1.19 -0.52
CA VAL A 207 -3.42 -2.13 -1.54
C VAL A 207 -1.97 -2.46 -1.22
N LYS A 208 -1.12 -1.42 -1.03
CA LYS A 208 0.29 -1.65 -0.67
C LYS A 208 0.44 -2.44 0.63
N ASN A 209 -0.34 -2.11 1.67
CA ASN A 209 -0.28 -2.81 2.95
C ASN A 209 -0.53 -4.31 2.79
N MET A 210 -1.41 -4.70 1.89
CA MET A 210 -1.68 -6.10 1.59
C MET A 210 -0.56 -6.73 0.77
N VAL A 211 -0.26 -6.18 -0.41
CA VAL A 211 0.60 -6.84 -1.39
C VAL A 211 2.08 -6.85 -1.02
N LEU A 212 2.60 -5.80 -0.37
CA LEU A 212 3.97 -5.77 0.15
C LEU A 212 4.07 -6.28 1.60
N GLY A 213 2.92 -6.45 2.26
CA GLY A 213 2.84 -7.08 3.57
C GLY A 213 2.71 -8.60 3.53
N ALA A 214 2.35 -9.19 2.38
CA ALA A 214 2.15 -10.62 2.23
C ALA A 214 3.42 -11.47 2.03
N PRO A 215 4.47 -11.01 1.31
CA PRO A 215 5.68 -11.80 1.11
C PRO A 215 6.37 -12.14 2.42
N LEU A 216 6.83 -13.39 2.55
CA LEU A 216 7.47 -13.86 3.77
C LEU A 216 8.89 -13.31 3.93
N HIS A 217 9.30 -13.18 5.20
CA HIS A 217 10.63 -12.77 5.60
C HIS A 217 11.05 -13.51 6.87
N SER A 218 12.25 -14.07 6.91
CA SER A 218 12.83 -14.67 8.11
C SER A 218 13.80 -13.71 8.76
N LEU A 219 13.83 -13.74 10.08
CA LEU A 219 14.90 -13.09 10.84
C LEU A 219 16.21 -13.86 10.70
N ALA A 220 17.32 -13.20 11.04
CA ALA A 220 18.61 -13.88 11.10
C ALA A 220 18.51 -15.10 12.04
N ASN A 221 19.06 -16.24 11.60
CA ASN A 221 19.05 -17.52 12.34
C ASN A 221 17.72 -18.29 12.37
N GLU A 222 16.66 -17.83 11.70
CA GLU A 222 15.43 -18.62 11.53
C GLU A 222 15.57 -19.63 10.39
N THR A 223 14.95 -20.80 10.55
CA THR A 223 14.92 -21.87 9.54
C THR A 223 13.47 -22.29 9.28
N PRO A 224 13.02 -22.39 8.02
CA PRO A 224 13.72 -22.06 6.77
C PRO A 224 13.93 -20.55 6.58
N VAL A 225 14.89 -20.16 5.75
CA VAL A 225 15.14 -18.77 5.40
C VAL A 225 14.13 -18.31 4.32
N PHE A 226 13.38 -17.25 4.60
CA PHE A 226 12.52 -16.57 3.66
C PHE A 226 13.05 -15.16 3.37
N ALA A 227 13.28 -14.83 2.11
CA ALA A 227 13.73 -13.52 1.66
C ALA A 227 12.77 -12.90 0.63
N ASP A 228 11.54 -13.40 0.55
CA ASP A 228 10.59 -13.05 -0.51
C ASP A 228 10.20 -11.57 -0.48
N LYS A 229 10.09 -10.98 0.72
CA LYS A 229 9.86 -9.55 0.89
C LYS A 229 10.99 -8.71 0.28
N HIS A 230 12.23 -9.16 0.41
CA HIS A 230 13.39 -8.50 -0.20
C HIS A 230 13.33 -8.57 -1.73
N LEU A 231 12.94 -9.72 -2.29
CA LEU A 231 12.77 -9.87 -3.75
C LEU A 231 11.76 -8.88 -4.33
N TYR A 232 10.68 -8.57 -3.60
CA TYR A 232 9.73 -7.54 -4.03
C TYR A 232 10.32 -6.13 -4.05
N HIS A 233 11.14 -5.77 -3.05
CA HIS A 233 11.64 -4.40 -2.89
C HIS A 233 12.93 -4.13 -3.65
N ALA A 234 13.85 -5.10 -3.65
CA ALA A 234 15.17 -4.92 -4.22
C ALA A 234 15.23 -5.31 -5.69
N MET A 235 14.23 -6.04 -6.16
CA MET A 235 14.32 -6.78 -7.42
C MET A 235 15.67 -7.49 -7.55
N PRO A 236 15.79 -8.75 -7.91
CA PRO A 236 17.05 -9.48 -7.90
C PRO A 236 18.03 -8.81 -8.85
N LEU A 237 18.74 -7.89 -8.31
CA LEU A 237 19.77 -7.13 -8.98
C LEU A 237 21.06 -7.65 -8.41
N GLY A 238 21.90 -8.14 -9.28
CA GLY A 238 23.31 -8.06 -9.01
C GLY A 238 23.61 -6.62 -8.57
N HIS A 239 24.43 -6.47 -7.57
CA HIS A 239 24.72 -5.25 -6.80
C HIS A 239 25.18 -4.02 -7.60
N GLU A 240 24.96 -3.93 -8.89
CA GLU A 240 25.49 -2.90 -9.75
C GLU A 240 24.36 -2.02 -10.29
N GLN A 241 24.38 -0.78 -9.84
CA GLN A 241 23.97 0.50 -10.44
C GLN A 241 23.14 0.46 -11.75
N ILE A 242 22.15 -0.40 -11.82
CA ILE A 242 21.23 -0.44 -12.94
C ILE A 242 20.06 0.44 -12.60
N GLY A 243 19.60 1.22 -13.56
CA GLY A 243 18.65 2.28 -13.39
C GLY A 243 17.50 1.93 -12.46
N VAL A 244 17.35 2.70 -11.41
CA VAL A 244 16.30 2.57 -10.38
C VAL A 244 14.91 2.46 -11.02
N ASN A 245 14.73 3.02 -12.21
CA ASN A 245 13.49 3.05 -12.97
C ASN A 245 13.02 1.69 -13.44
N GLU A 246 13.89 0.87 -14.00
CA GLU A 246 13.53 -0.47 -14.50
C GLU A 246 13.07 -1.38 -13.36
N CYS A 247 13.68 -1.23 -12.19
CA CYS A 247 13.28 -1.95 -10.99
C CYS A 247 11.95 -1.44 -10.45
N HIS A 248 11.69 -0.14 -10.57
CA HIS A 248 10.44 0.47 -10.15
C HIS A 248 9.26 -0.04 -10.97
N HIS A 249 9.39 -0.12 -12.28
CA HIS A 249 8.37 -0.69 -13.18
C HIS A 249 8.00 -2.12 -12.80
N ALA A 250 9.00 -3.00 -12.64
CA ALA A 250 8.77 -4.37 -12.21
C ALA A 250 8.08 -4.43 -10.84
N MET A 251 8.49 -3.59 -9.89
CA MET A 251 7.90 -3.54 -8.55
C MET A 251 6.42 -3.13 -8.60
N VAL A 252 6.08 -2.05 -9.29
CA VAL A 252 4.67 -1.58 -9.37
C VAL A 252 3.79 -2.54 -10.14
N TYR A 253 4.33 -3.19 -11.19
CA TYR A 253 3.65 -4.25 -11.90
C TYR A 253 3.39 -5.47 -11.00
N ASN A 254 4.40 -5.93 -10.27
CA ASN A 254 4.28 -7.05 -9.33
C ASN A 254 3.26 -6.76 -8.23
N MET A 255 3.20 -5.52 -7.74
CA MET A 255 2.17 -5.11 -6.79
C MET A 255 0.76 -5.25 -7.40
N ALA A 256 0.57 -4.85 -8.64
CA ALA A 256 -0.72 -4.93 -9.31
C ALA A 256 -1.16 -6.37 -9.56
N ILE A 257 -0.29 -7.25 -10.10
CA ILE A 257 -0.65 -8.67 -10.32
C ILE A 257 -0.89 -9.40 -9.00
N THR A 258 -0.14 -9.07 -7.94
CA THR A 258 -0.39 -9.62 -6.61
C THR A 258 -1.74 -9.14 -6.05
N ALA A 259 -2.11 -7.89 -6.29
CA ALA A 259 -3.43 -7.37 -5.92
C ALA A 259 -4.55 -8.13 -6.65
N VAL A 260 -4.39 -8.45 -7.95
CA VAL A 260 -5.34 -9.30 -8.70
C VAL A 260 -5.53 -10.64 -8.00
N HIS A 261 -4.43 -11.28 -7.60
CA HIS A 261 -4.45 -12.58 -6.93
C HIS A 261 -5.14 -12.53 -5.55
N MET A 262 -4.81 -11.52 -4.74
CA MET A 262 -5.27 -11.42 -3.35
C MET A 262 -6.68 -10.83 -3.22
N ARG A 263 -7.13 -9.99 -4.17
CA ARG A 263 -8.38 -9.23 -4.09
C ARG A 263 -9.63 -10.05 -3.73
N PRO A 264 -9.84 -11.29 -4.21
CA PRO A 264 -11.04 -12.06 -3.88
C PRO A 264 -11.28 -12.25 -2.37
N ASN A 265 -10.26 -12.12 -1.55
CA ASN A 265 -10.31 -12.31 -0.09
C ASN A 265 -10.28 -10.99 0.69
N TRP A 266 -10.24 -9.83 0.03
CA TRP A 266 -10.26 -8.54 0.70
C TRP A 266 -11.65 -8.21 1.23
N GLY A 267 -11.72 -7.75 2.48
CA GLY A 267 -12.97 -7.39 3.15
C GLY A 267 -13.21 -5.90 3.18
N VAL A 268 -12.40 -5.16 3.97
CA VAL A 268 -12.49 -3.70 4.07
C VAL A 268 -11.13 -3.07 4.28
N ALA A 269 -10.87 -2.01 3.54
CA ALA A 269 -9.76 -1.10 3.76
C ALA A 269 -10.11 -0.12 4.89
N VAL A 270 -9.19 0.07 5.81
CA VAL A 270 -9.20 1.13 6.83
C VAL A 270 -7.87 1.87 6.72
N ILE A 271 -7.91 3.18 6.53
CA ILE A 271 -6.71 4.02 6.45
C ILE A 271 -6.76 5.03 7.60
N ASP A 272 -5.87 4.84 8.57
CA ASP A 272 -5.66 5.79 9.65
C ASP A 272 -4.82 6.98 9.15
N GLY A 273 -5.44 8.13 9.09
CA GLY A 273 -4.83 9.41 8.76
C GLY A 273 -4.95 10.41 9.92
N PHE A 274 -5.08 9.94 11.16
CA PHE A 274 -5.13 10.87 12.32
C PHE A 274 -3.84 11.68 12.39
N GLU A 275 -2.71 10.99 12.28
CA GLU A 275 -1.40 11.55 11.94
C GLU A 275 -0.91 10.88 10.67
N GLY A 276 -0.79 11.64 9.58
CA GLY A 276 -0.11 11.19 8.39
C GLY A 276 1.40 11.34 8.52
N MET A 277 2.16 10.70 7.63
CA MET A 277 3.60 10.86 7.52
C MET A 277 3.96 11.42 6.16
N GLU A 278 4.69 12.52 6.11
CA GLU A 278 5.24 13.11 4.87
C GLU A 278 6.77 13.03 4.81
N GLY A 279 7.36 13.34 3.66
CA GLY A 279 8.81 13.35 3.47
C GLY A 279 9.39 11.94 3.38
N ASP A 280 10.42 11.65 4.16
CA ASP A 280 11.22 10.42 4.06
C ASP A 280 10.54 9.18 4.68
N GLY A 281 9.24 8.99 4.32
CA GLY A 281 8.53 7.75 4.60
C GLY A 281 9.18 6.53 3.90
N PRO A 282 8.90 5.32 4.34
CA PRO A 282 7.83 4.94 5.26
C PRO A 282 8.19 4.96 6.75
N VAL A 283 9.43 5.39 7.13
CA VAL A 283 9.92 5.28 8.52
C VAL A 283 10.43 6.61 9.08
N LYS A 284 11.15 7.40 8.28
CA LYS A 284 11.87 8.60 8.72
C LYS A 284 11.17 9.92 8.36
N GLY A 285 9.89 9.86 7.98
CA GLY A 285 9.13 11.05 7.66
C GLY A 285 8.70 11.85 8.90
N THR A 286 8.04 12.98 8.65
CA THR A 286 7.54 13.88 9.68
C THR A 286 6.02 13.78 9.81
N PRO A 287 5.45 14.00 11.02
CA PRO A 287 4.01 13.89 11.23
C PRO A 287 3.24 15.06 10.60
N VAL A 288 2.11 14.75 9.99
CA VAL A 288 1.13 15.71 9.50
C VAL A 288 -0.20 15.47 10.23
N PRO A 289 -0.69 16.40 11.07
CA PRO A 289 -1.95 16.25 11.78
C PRO A 289 -3.12 16.43 10.81
N MET A 290 -3.62 15.31 10.26
CA MET A 290 -4.75 15.27 9.34
C MET A 290 -6.07 15.08 10.08
N ARG A 291 -6.06 14.30 11.17
CA ARG A 291 -7.22 13.94 11.99
C ARG A 291 -8.35 13.25 11.21
N VAL A 292 -8.00 12.54 10.14
CA VAL A 292 -8.96 11.81 9.30
C VAL A 292 -8.84 10.31 9.46
N ALA A 293 -9.91 9.59 9.08
CA ALA A 293 -9.90 8.16 8.83
C ALA A 293 -10.75 7.85 7.60
N LEU A 294 -10.35 6.84 6.83
CA LEU A 294 -11.09 6.37 5.66
C LEU A 294 -11.43 4.89 5.84
N ALA A 295 -12.58 4.48 5.29
CA ALA A 295 -12.90 3.06 5.12
C ALA A 295 -13.64 2.82 3.81
N SER A 296 -13.40 1.65 3.18
CA SER A 296 -14.07 1.24 1.96
C SER A 296 -13.98 -0.29 1.76
N PRO A 297 -15.03 -0.96 1.27
CA PRO A 297 -14.92 -2.33 0.77
C PRO A 297 -14.07 -2.42 -0.51
N ASP A 298 -13.83 -1.31 -1.20
CA ASP A 298 -12.96 -1.20 -2.37
C ASP A 298 -11.62 -0.57 -1.95
N PHE A 299 -10.57 -1.38 -1.89
CA PHE A 299 -9.26 -0.96 -1.40
C PHE A 299 -8.61 0.08 -2.32
N LEU A 300 -8.79 -0.05 -3.64
CA LEU A 300 -8.24 0.92 -4.58
C LEU A 300 -8.97 2.27 -4.50
N ALA A 301 -10.29 2.25 -4.33
CA ALA A 301 -11.07 3.47 -4.11
C ALA A 301 -10.67 4.18 -2.81
N ALA A 302 -10.42 3.43 -1.73
CA ALA A 302 -9.89 3.99 -0.49
C ALA A 302 -8.54 4.67 -0.71
N ASP A 303 -7.61 3.99 -1.39
CA ASP A 303 -6.29 4.52 -1.70
C ASP A 303 -6.38 5.74 -2.64
N ARG A 304 -7.32 5.73 -3.60
CA ARG A 304 -7.57 6.86 -4.50
C ARG A 304 -7.98 8.13 -3.75
N VAL A 305 -8.88 8.01 -2.77
CA VAL A 305 -9.28 9.13 -1.91
C VAL A 305 -8.15 9.51 -0.96
N ALA A 306 -7.41 8.54 -0.43
CA ALA A 306 -6.27 8.78 0.45
C ALA A 306 -5.20 9.67 -0.20
N VAL A 307 -4.80 9.39 -1.45
CA VAL A 307 -3.81 10.23 -2.14
C VAL A 307 -4.39 11.60 -2.50
N GLU A 308 -5.69 11.70 -2.75
CA GLU A 308 -6.36 13.00 -2.97
C GLU A 308 -6.23 13.91 -1.75
N VAL A 309 -6.51 13.40 -0.54
CA VAL A 309 -6.38 14.19 0.70
C VAL A 309 -4.92 14.49 1.06
N MET A 310 -3.96 13.68 0.57
CA MET A 310 -2.52 13.96 0.67
C MET A 310 -2.04 15.00 -0.35
N GLY A 311 -2.89 15.44 -1.28
CA GLY A 311 -2.49 16.34 -2.37
C GLY A 311 -1.54 15.69 -3.38
N ILE A 312 -1.53 14.36 -3.46
CA ILE A 312 -0.72 13.59 -4.40
C ILE A 312 -1.59 13.23 -5.61
N PRO A 313 -1.22 13.65 -6.83
CA PRO A 313 -1.92 13.23 -8.02
C PRO A 313 -1.92 11.70 -8.16
N ALA A 314 -3.10 11.08 -8.25
CA ALA A 314 -3.19 9.62 -8.27
C ALA A 314 -2.45 8.98 -9.45
N HIS A 315 -2.33 9.69 -10.59
CA HIS A 315 -1.57 9.22 -11.75
C HIS A 315 -0.06 9.09 -11.46
N ALA A 316 0.45 9.73 -10.42
CA ALA A 316 1.85 9.63 -10.01
C ALA A 316 2.15 8.34 -9.21
N VAL A 317 1.13 7.60 -8.78
CA VAL A 317 1.29 6.38 -7.97
C VAL A 317 1.16 5.15 -8.87
N GLY A 318 2.29 4.63 -9.34
CA GLY A 318 2.36 3.61 -10.39
C GLY A 318 1.56 2.34 -10.09
N TYR A 319 1.67 1.78 -8.88
CA TYR A 319 0.93 0.56 -8.54
C TYR A 319 -0.60 0.77 -8.56
N MET A 320 -1.07 1.97 -8.23
CA MET A 320 -2.51 2.28 -8.30
C MET A 320 -2.99 2.36 -9.74
N GLN A 321 -2.19 2.94 -10.64
CA GLN A 321 -2.50 2.99 -12.07
C GLN A 321 -2.60 1.58 -12.66
N TYR A 322 -1.63 0.73 -12.41
CA TYR A 322 -1.63 -0.64 -12.94
C TYR A 322 -2.77 -1.48 -12.31
N ALA A 323 -3.01 -1.33 -11.01
CA ALA A 323 -4.15 -1.97 -10.36
C ALA A 323 -5.49 -1.53 -10.96
N ALA A 324 -5.64 -0.23 -11.28
CA ALA A 324 -6.83 0.30 -11.94
C ALA A 324 -7.02 -0.28 -13.36
N GLN A 325 -5.95 -0.34 -14.16
CA GLN A 325 -5.96 -0.93 -15.50
C GLN A 325 -6.28 -2.43 -15.48
N MET A 326 -5.93 -3.13 -14.39
CA MET A 326 -6.27 -4.54 -14.16
C MET A 326 -7.66 -4.74 -13.52
N GLY A 327 -8.45 -3.67 -13.32
CA GLY A 327 -9.82 -3.76 -12.81
C GLY A 327 -9.93 -4.12 -11.33
N ILE A 328 -8.93 -3.80 -10.51
CA ILE A 328 -8.92 -4.14 -9.09
C ILE A 328 -10.02 -3.41 -8.32
N GLY A 329 -10.32 -2.17 -8.67
CA GLY A 329 -11.32 -1.35 -8.00
C GLY A 329 -11.55 -0.03 -8.72
N GLN A 330 -12.33 0.86 -8.09
CA GLN A 330 -12.69 2.15 -8.67
C GLN A 330 -11.55 3.16 -8.51
N PHE A 331 -11.13 3.72 -9.62
CA PHE A 331 -10.07 4.73 -9.67
C PHE A 331 -10.55 6.10 -10.16
N ASP A 332 -11.68 6.13 -10.89
CA ASP A 332 -12.32 7.36 -11.33
C ASP A 332 -13.03 8.02 -10.14
N LEU A 333 -12.50 9.16 -9.69
CA LEU A 333 -13.03 9.88 -8.52
C LEU A 333 -14.50 10.26 -8.67
N SER A 334 -14.98 10.50 -9.90
CA SER A 334 -16.39 10.84 -10.18
C SER A 334 -17.35 9.66 -9.90
N LYS A 335 -16.82 8.44 -9.85
CA LYS A 335 -17.58 7.21 -9.56
C LYS A 335 -17.37 6.73 -8.12
N ILE A 336 -16.63 7.47 -7.30
CA ILE A 336 -16.48 7.18 -5.87
C ILE A 336 -17.54 7.94 -5.10
N ASP A 337 -18.36 7.19 -4.34
CA ASP A 337 -19.37 7.75 -3.43
C ASP A 337 -18.70 8.08 -2.09
N ILE A 338 -18.22 9.34 -1.96
CA ILE A 338 -17.53 9.80 -0.76
C ILE A 338 -18.56 10.19 0.29
N ARG A 339 -18.52 9.51 1.45
CA ARG A 339 -19.42 9.70 2.58
C ARG A 339 -18.70 10.40 3.74
N GLY A 340 -19.21 11.54 4.14
CA GLY A 340 -18.64 12.39 5.19
C GLY A 340 -17.98 13.65 4.65
N GLU A 341 -16.72 13.88 4.99
CA GLU A 341 -15.98 15.06 4.57
C GLU A 341 -15.71 15.07 3.04
N LYS A 342 -15.64 16.26 2.47
CA LYS A 342 -15.15 16.42 1.10
C LYS A 342 -13.61 16.39 1.10
N PRO A 343 -12.94 15.68 0.17
CA PRO A 343 -11.48 15.63 0.14
C PRO A 343 -10.84 17.03 0.18
N GLU A 344 -11.41 17.99 -0.53
CA GLU A 344 -10.90 19.36 -0.62
C GLU A 344 -10.91 20.10 0.73
N SER A 345 -11.85 19.76 1.63
CA SER A 345 -11.97 20.40 2.95
C SER A 345 -10.89 19.95 3.93
N VAL A 346 -10.28 18.78 3.68
CA VAL A 346 -9.28 18.15 4.58
C VAL A 346 -7.91 17.99 3.92
N LYS A 347 -7.80 18.32 2.63
CA LYS A 347 -6.58 18.17 1.83
C LYS A 347 -5.41 18.94 2.41
N LYS A 348 -4.26 18.28 2.48
CA LYS A 348 -2.94 18.90 2.70
C LYS A 348 -1.95 18.37 1.68
N THR A 349 -1.11 19.23 1.12
CA THR A 349 -0.08 18.79 0.18
C THR A 349 1.10 18.22 0.96
N PHE A 350 1.28 16.92 0.90
CA PHE A 350 2.38 16.23 1.56
C PHE A 350 3.70 16.44 0.80
N LYS A 351 4.75 16.69 1.56
CA LYS A 351 6.10 16.64 1.03
C LYS A 351 6.44 15.21 0.64
N LEU A 352 6.90 15.00 -0.59
CA LEU A 352 7.33 13.68 -1.05
C LEU A 352 8.68 13.29 -0.46
N HIS A 353 9.02 12.01 -0.59
CA HIS A 353 10.34 11.48 -0.24
C HIS A 353 11.44 12.17 -1.07
N GLN A 354 12.64 12.32 -0.52
CA GLN A 354 13.78 12.97 -1.21
C GLN A 354 14.14 12.32 -2.55
N ASN A 355 13.84 11.05 -2.75
CA ASN A 355 14.05 10.32 -4.01
C ASN A 355 12.80 10.29 -4.91
N ALA A 356 11.85 11.19 -4.74
CA ALA A 356 10.61 11.22 -5.51
C ALA A 356 10.85 11.27 -7.04
N ASN A 357 11.91 11.95 -7.48
CA ASN A 357 12.26 11.99 -8.89
C ASN A 357 12.42 10.59 -9.51
N PHE A 358 13.11 9.69 -8.81
CA PHE A 358 13.25 8.29 -9.25
C PHE A 358 11.94 7.52 -9.24
N GLN A 359 11.05 7.81 -8.28
CA GLN A 359 9.76 7.16 -8.18
C GLN A 359 8.76 7.62 -9.26
N LEU A 360 8.99 8.79 -9.85
CA LEU A 360 8.12 9.39 -10.86
C LEU A 360 8.64 9.18 -12.29
N ASP A 361 9.86 8.69 -12.46
CA ASP A 361 10.49 8.51 -13.77
C ASP A 361 9.71 7.54 -14.68
N TRP A 362 9.01 6.56 -14.10
CA TRP A 362 8.14 5.64 -14.86
C TRP A 362 7.06 6.37 -15.67
N LEU A 363 6.68 7.60 -15.29
CA LEU A 363 5.76 8.44 -16.05
C LEU A 363 6.39 9.03 -17.30
N LEU A 364 7.71 9.12 -17.36
CA LEU A 364 8.43 9.69 -18.50
C LEU A 364 8.46 8.73 -19.68
N ASP A 365 8.52 7.43 -19.41
CA ASP A 365 8.57 6.38 -20.44
C ASP A 365 7.23 6.22 -21.18
N LEU A 366 6.14 6.72 -20.60
CA LEU A 366 4.83 6.76 -21.26
C LEU A 366 4.71 7.86 -22.32
N LYS A 367 5.77 8.65 -22.53
CA LYS A 367 5.83 9.75 -23.49
C LYS A 367 6.60 9.39 -24.78
N ALA A 368 7.17 8.18 -24.87
CA ALA A 368 7.92 7.72 -26.03
C ALA A 368 7.01 7.13 -27.12
#